data_7439914d2f19978a483d2e4e010cdbc7
#
_entry.id   7439914d2f19978a483d2e4e010cdbc7
#
_cell.length_a   1.000
_cell.length_b   1.000
_cell.length_c   1.000
_cell.angle_alpha   90.00
_cell.angle_beta   90.00
_cell.angle_gamma   90.00
#
_symmetry.space_group_name_H-M   'P 1'
#
loop_
_entity.id
_entity.type
_entity.pdbx_description
1 polymer ?
#
loop_
_entity_poly.entity_id
_entity_poly.type
_entity_poly.pdbx_seq_one_letter_code
_entity_poly.pdbx_strand_id
1 'polypeptide(L)'
;MTTTAKTPIVLIHGLWMTPKSWDTWADRFRAAGHQVIVPGWPGIDDRTVEDIRNNPAALKGIGLKQIADNYERIIKDLPEKPIIIGHSFGGVITQMLADRGLGVAYVGVAPGQTAGVTALPLSTLWTGTPILSNPFGKNGAKPLSKRHFHFTFGNDLPRSESDKLWEEFAVNSYNRVFFEGVLSVLNEKGGVTHVDYSRTDRAPLLIITGEIDHVVPPAIGEAIVKKYQKTGSPAVVDYKTYPGRTHRLVSQDGWEEIADYALEWATTHAAAQVSAS
;
A
#
# COMPACT_ATOMS: atom_id res chain seq x y z
N MET A 1 -13.85 -8.73 33.91
CA MET A 1 -14.32 -8.70 32.54
C MET A 1 -13.08 -8.85 31.64
N THR A 2 -12.88 -10.02 31.05
CA THR A 2 -11.83 -10.23 30.08
C THR A 2 -12.20 -9.44 28.83
N THR A 3 -11.56 -8.29 28.60
CA THR A 3 -11.62 -7.61 27.29
C THR A 3 -11.05 -8.58 26.25
N THR A 4 -11.92 -9.14 25.40
CA THR A 4 -11.47 -9.86 24.22
C THR A 4 -10.55 -8.93 23.44
N ALA A 5 -9.31 -9.36 23.18
CA ALA A 5 -8.37 -8.59 22.40
C ALA A 5 -9.01 -8.30 21.04
N LYS A 6 -8.88 -7.05 20.56
CA LYS A 6 -9.39 -6.70 19.23
C LYS A 6 -8.46 -7.27 18.16
N THR A 7 -9.02 -7.63 17.01
CA THR A 7 -8.28 -8.13 15.84
C THR A 7 -7.02 -7.30 15.57
N PRO A 8 -5.83 -7.91 15.46
CA PRO A 8 -4.61 -7.19 15.17
C PRO A 8 -4.65 -6.53 13.79
N ILE A 9 -3.88 -5.45 13.62
CA ILE A 9 -3.79 -4.70 12.37
C ILE A 9 -2.33 -4.68 11.90
N VAL A 10 -2.12 -5.01 10.63
CA VAL A 10 -0.82 -4.88 9.96
C VAL A 10 -0.88 -3.74 8.95
N LEU A 11 0.02 -2.74 9.08
CA LEU A 11 0.14 -1.61 8.18
C LEU A 11 1.35 -1.77 7.26
N ILE A 12 1.16 -1.57 5.95
CA ILE A 12 2.18 -1.79 4.92
C ILE A 12 2.44 -0.49 4.17
N HIS A 13 3.64 0.10 4.34
CA HIS A 13 4.00 1.37 3.68
C HIS A 13 4.24 1.23 2.17
N GLY A 14 4.27 2.36 1.47
CA GLY A 14 4.53 2.44 0.05
C GLY A 14 6.01 2.57 -0.31
N LEU A 15 6.29 2.64 -1.62
CA LEU A 15 7.62 2.92 -2.16
C LEU A 15 8.06 4.34 -1.76
N TRP A 16 9.36 4.56 -1.58
CA TRP A 16 10.00 5.80 -1.10
C TRP A 16 9.65 6.22 0.33
N MET A 17 8.91 5.41 1.07
CA MET A 17 8.49 5.65 2.45
C MET A 17 9.06 4.59 3.39
N THR A 18 8.88 4.83 4.68
CA THR A 18 9.22 3.90 5.77
C THR A 18 7.98 3.66 6.62
N PRO A 19 8.03 2.76 7.62
CA PRO A 19 6.95 2.59 8.61
C PRO A 19 6.47 3.91 9.24
N LYS A 20 7.34 4.91 9.38
CA LYS A 20 7.03 6.24 9.93
C LYS A 20 5.83 6.91 9.24
N SER A 21 5.56 6.61 7.97
CA SER A 21 4.40 7.15 7.24
C SER A 21 3.04 6.71 7.83
N TRP A 22 3.04 5.72 8.71
CA TRP A 22 1.86 5.18 9.37
C TRP A 22 1.74 5.57 10.85
N ASP A 23 2.67 6.34 11.43
CA ASP A 23 2.70 6.62 12.86
C ASP A 23 1.35 7.12 13.38
N THR A 24 0.75 8.11 12.71
CA THR A 24 -0.54 8.70 13.12
C THR A 24 -1.69 7.69 13.08
N TRP A 25 -1.77 6.86 12.04
CA TRP A 25 -2.78 5.80 11.95
C TRP A 25 -2.57 4.72 13.01
N ALA A 26 -1.31 4.32 13.20
CA ALA A 26 -0.96 3.31 14.20
C ALA A 26 -1.34 3.75 15.60
N ASP A 27 -1.05 5.00 15.98
CA ASP A 27 -1.41 5.54 17.29
C ASP A 27 -2.94 5.64 17.46
N ARG A 28 -3.67 6.07 16.40
CA ARG A 28 -5.12 6.11 16.43
C ARG A 28 -5.74 4.73 16.62
N PHE A 29 -5.25 3.72 15.93
CA PHE A 29 -5.76 2.35 16.04
C PHE A 29 -5.36 1.69 17.35
N ARG A 30 -4.17 1.99 17.89
CA ARG A 30 -3.78 1.57 19.25
C ARG A 30 -4.68 2.21 20.31
N ALA A 31 -4.99 3.50 20.17
CA ALA A 31 -5.95 4.19 21.04
C ALA A 31 -7.35 3.59 20.97
N ALA A 32 -7.74 3.04 19.81
CA ALA A 32 -8.97 2.28 19.63
C ALA A 32 -8.90 0.85 20.23
N GLY A 33 -7.75 0.42 20.76
CA GLY A 33 -7.55 -0.87 21.46
C GLY A 33 -7.08 -2.03 20.59
N HIS A 34 -6.59 -1.75 19.37
CA HIS A 34 -6.00 -2.78 18.51
C HIS A 34 -4.49 -2.94 18.77
N GLN A 35 -3.99 -4.17 18.64
CA GLN A 35 -2.56 -4.40 18.44
C GLN A 35 -2.22 -3.97 17.01
N VAL A 36 -1.25 -3.04 16.84
CA VAL A 36 -0.87 -2.52 15.53
C VAL A 36 0.60 -2.81 15.27
N ILE A 37 0.85 -3.51 14.18
CA ILE A 37 2.17 -3.94 13.71
C ILE A 37 2.49 -3.15 12.42
N VAL A 38 3.64 -2.47 12.40
CA VAL A 38 4.07 -1.63 11.27
C VAL A 38 5.48 -2.03 10.86
N PRO A 39 5.67 -3.19 10.23
CA PRO A 39 7.00 -3.65 9.84
C PRO A 39 7.54 -2.85 8.66
N GLY A 40 8.85 -2.65 8.65
CA GLY A 40 9.54 -2.16 7.46
C GLY A 40 9.62 -3.20 6.35
N TRP A 41 9.88 -2.75 5.14
CA TRP A 41 10.34 -3.66 4.08
C TRP A 41 11.77 -4.12 4.39
N PRO A 42 12.18 -5.32 3.94
CA PRO A 42 13.55 -5.81 4.20
C PRO A 42 14.62 -4.77 3.85
N GLY A 43 15.53 -4.52 4.77
CA GLY A 43 16.63 -3.57 4.61
C GLY A 43 16.41 -2.15 5.14
N ILE A 44 15.22 -1.87 5.73
CA ILE A 44 14.95 -0.57 6.37
C ILE A 44 14.53 -0.68 7.85
N ASP A 45 14.42 -1.90 8.37
CA ASP A 45 14.07 -2.11 9.78
C ASP A 45 15.08 -1.40 10.70
N ASP A 46 14.56 -0.68 11.70
CA ASP A 46 15.33 0.04 12.73
C ASP A 46 16.29 1.12 12.21
N ARG A 47 16.13 1.54 10.94
CA ARG A 47 16.98 2.55 10.30
C ARG A 47 16.30 3.90 10.21
N THR A 48 17.07 4.97 10.38
CA THR A 48 16.59 6.33 10.16
C THR A 48 16.48 6.65 8.66
N VAL A 49 15.64 7.63 8.32
CA VAL A 49 15.52 8.13 6.93
C VAL A 49 16.88 8.59 6.38
N GLU A 50 17.68 9.26 7.19
CA GLU A 50 19.03 9.72 6.82
C GLU A 50 19.98 8.55 6.53
N ASP A 51 19.99 7.52 7.41
CA ASP A 51 20.83 6.36 7.18
C ASP A 51 20.43 5.60 5.91
N ILE A 52 19.14 5.40 5.66
CA ILE A 52 18.66 4.74 4.44
C ILE A 52 19.08 5.52 3.19
N ARG A 53 19.02 6.85 3.21
CA ARG A 53 19.47 7.70 2.09
C ARG A 53 20.96 7.57 1.83
N ASN A 54 21.76 7.58 2.88
CA ASN A 54 23.22 7.55 2.78
C ASN A 54 23.74 6.14 2.48
N ASN A 55 23.05 5.10 2.95
CA ASN A 55 23.46 3.70 2.84
C ASN A 55 22.38 2.82 2.18
N PRO A 56 22.02 3.03 0.90
CA PRO A 56 20.90 2.33 0.26
C PRO A 56 21.24 0.91 -0.20
N ALA A 57 22.41 0.37 0.11
CA ALA A 57 22.85 -0.93 -0.41
C ALA A 57 21.91 -2.08 -0.05
N ALA A 58 21.33 -2.06 1.16
CA ALA A 58 20.41 -3.08 1.64
C ALA A 58 19.07 -3.14 0.87
N LEU A 59 18.73 -2.09 0.10
CA LEU A 59 17.49 -2.03 -0.68
C LEU A 59 17.64 -2.65 -2.09
N LYS A 60 18.90 -2.85 -2.52
CA LYS A 60 19.21 -3.27 -3.88
C LYS A 60 18.78 -4.71 -4.13
N GLY A 61 18.11 -4.94 -5.27
CA GLY A 61 17.70 -6.27 -5.72
C GLY A 61 16.52 -6.89 -4.99
N ILE A 62 15.95 -6.21 -3.99
CA ILE A 62 14.73 -6.66 -3.30
C ILE A 62 13.52 -6.38 -4.16
N GLY A 63 12.69 -7.41 -4.38
CA GLY A 63 11.48 -7.34 -5.20
C GLY A 63 10.19 -7.59 -4.40
N LEU A 64 9.05 -7.41 -5.09
CA LEU A 64 7.70 -7.51 -4.47
C LEU A 64 7.44 -8.87 -3.83
N LYS A 65 7.86 -9.97 -4.47
CA LYS A 65 7.67 -11.31 -3.89
C LYS A 65 8.40 -11.45 -2.56
N GLN A 66 9.65 -10.99 -2.46
CA GLN A 66 10.44 -11.09 -1.24
C GLN A 66 9.80 -10.27 -0.10
N ILE A 67 9.25 -9.08 -0.44
CA ILE A 67 8.55 -8.25 0.54
C ILE A 67 7.27 -8.95 0.99
N ALA A 68 6.43 -9.45 0.06
CA ALA A 68 5.21 -10.16 0.40
C ALA A 68 5.49 -11.42 1.25
N ASP A 69 6.54 -12.17 0.93
CA ASP A 69 6.95 -13.37 1.70
C ASP A 69 7.41 -12.98 3.13
N ASN A 70 8.07 -11.83 3.30
CA ASN A 70 8.45 -11.32 4.62
C ASN A 70 7.21 -10.97 5.45
N TYR A 71 6.23 -10.26 4.87
CA TYR A 71 4.96 -9.96 5.55
C TYR A 71 4.17 -11.24 5.86
N GLU A 72 4.14 -12.22 4.97
CA GLU A 72 3.50 -13.53 5.24
C GLU A 72 4.10 -14.19 6.48
N ARG A 73 5.45 -14.20 6.61
CA ARG A 73 6.13 -14.75 7.80
C ARG A 73 5.70 -14.01 9.07
N ILE A 74 5.73 -12.66 9.06
CA ILE A 74 5.34 -11.84 10.21
C ILE A 74 3.87 -12.12 10.60
N ILE A 75 2.98 -12.21 9.61
CA ILE A 75 1.54 -12.45 9.86
C ILE A 75 1.30 -13.84 10.43
N LYS A 76 2.02 -14.86 9.97
CA LYS A 76 1.90 -16.22 10.47
C LYS A 76 2.37 -16.39 11.93
N ASP A 77 3.20 -15.49 12.42
CA ASP A 77 3.66 -15.45 13.81
C ASP A 77 2.64 -14.76 14.74
N LEU A 78 1.56 -14.16 14.21
CA LEU A 78 0.49 -13.55 15.00
C LEU A 78 -0.47 -14.63 15.54
N PRO A 79 -1.09 -14.38 16.73
CA PRO A 79 -2.00 -15.34 17.36
C PRO A 79 -3.29 -15.55 16.55
N GLU A 80 -3.66 -14.60 15.72
CA GLU A 80 -4.83 -14.64 14.84
C GLU A 80 -4.61 -13.84 13.56
N LYS A 81 -5.42 -14.11 12.52
CA LYS A 81 -5.33 -13.37 11.25
C LYS A 81 -5.67 -11.89 11.45
N PRO A 82 -4.82 -10.95 10.96
CA PRO A 82 -5.04 -9.53 11.13
C PRO A 82 -5.99 -8.94 10.09
N ILE A 83 -6.40 -7.68 10.32
CA ILE A 83 -6.76 -6.74 9.28
C ILE A 83 -5.46 -6.26 8.64
N ILE A 84 -5.39 -6.21 7.31
CA ILE A 84 -4.19 -5.78 6.56
C ILE A 84 -4.51 -4.51 5.78
N ILE A 85 -3.77 -3.42 6.04
CA ILE A 85 -3.97 -2.13 5.39
C ILE A 85 -2.67 -1.71 4.73
N GLY A 86 -2.70 -1.42 3.43
CA GLY A 86 -1.49 -1.01 2.70
C GLY A 86 -1.70 0.23 1.84
N HIS A 87 -0.68 1.08 1.80
CA HIS A 87 -0.65 2.30 0.99
C HIS A 87 0.20 2.13 -0.26
N SER A 88 -0.27 2.59 -1.41
CA SER A 88 0.50 2.60 -2.66
C SER A 88 0.96 1.19 -3.05
N PHE A 89 2.28 0.95 -3.20
CA PHE A 89 2.81 -0.41 -3.38
C PHE A 89 2.53 -1.33 -2.18
N GLY A 90 2.37 -0.78 -0.96
CA GLY A 90 1.85 -1.54 0.17
C GLY A 90 0.45 -2.09 -0.09
N GLY A 91 -0.37 -1.35 -0.84
CA GLY A 91 -1.69 -1.81 -1.29
C GLY A 91 -1.63 -2.90 -2.38
N VAL A 92 -0.58 -2.94 -3.21
CA VAL A 92 -0.31 -4.08 -4.10
C VAL A 92 0.01 -5.32 -3.27
N ILE A 93 0.91 -5.17 -2.27
CA ILE A 93 1.28 -6.27 -1.36
C ILE A 93 0.05 -6.75 -0.59
N THR A 94 -0.81 -5.83 -0.12
CA THR A 94 -2.08 -6.17 0.55
C THR A 94 -2.95 -7.08 -0.31
N GLN A 95 -3.08 -6.80 -1.61
CA GLN A 95 -3.83 -7.66 -2.53
C GLN A 95 -3.14 -9.03 -2.75
N MET A 96 -1.81 -9.08 -2.82
CA MET A 96 -1.06 -10.34 -2.89
C MET A 96 -1.25 -11.19 -1.62
N LEU A 97 -1.29 -10.56 -0.43
CA LEU A 97 -1.57 -11.24 0.83
C LEU A 97 -3.03 -11.67 0.96
N ALA A 98 -3.96 -10.91 0.34
CA ALA A 98 -5.36 -11.29 0.23
C ALA A 98 -5.54 -12.56 -0.61
N ASP A 99 -4.81 -12.66 -1.71
CA ASP A 99 -4.78 -13.86 -2.54
C ASP A 99 -4.24 -15.09 -1.78
N ARG A 100 -3.32 -14.87 -0.82
CA ARG A 100 -2.78 -15.92 0.06
C ARG A 100 -3.69 -16.24 1.26
N GLY A 101 -4.78 -15.51 1.46
CA GLY A 101 -5.74 -15.74 2.55
C GLY A 101 -5.20 -15.43 3.95
N LEU A 102 -4.32 -14.44 4.08
CA LEU A 102 -3.56 -14.17 5.31
C LEU A 102 -4.24 -13.19 6.29
N GLY A 103 -5.35 -12.56 5.90
CA GLY A 103 -6.09 -11.61 6.73
C GLY A 103 -7.58 -11.91 6.79
N VAL A 104 -8.28 -11.23 7.70
CA VAL A 104 -9.74 -11.29 7.86
C VAL A 104 -10.46 -10.15 7.12
N ALA A 105 -9.76 -9.06 6.80
CA ALA A 105 -10.19 -7.96 5.94
C ALA A 105 -8.97 -7.24 5.38
N TYR A 106 -9.13 -6.59 4.21
CA TYR A 106 -8.05 -5.93 3.51
C TYR A 106 -8.44 -4.53 3.08
N VAL A 107 -7.52 -3.57 3.22
CA VAL A 107 -7.73 -2.19 2.75
C VAL A 107 -6.53 -1.73 1.92
N GLY A 108 -6.77 -1.40 0.66
CA GLY A 108 -5.80 -0.72 -0.19
C GLY A 108 -6.06 0.79 -0.20
N VAL A 109 -5.16 1.58 0.38
CA VAL A 109 -5.21 3.04 0.34
C VAL A 109 -4.34 3.53 -0.81
N ALA A 110 -4.95 4.14 -1.81
CA ALA A 110 -4.31 4.51 -3.08
C ALA A 110 -3.42 3.37 -3.64
N PRO A 111 -3.95 2.12 -3.77
CA PRO A 111 -3.12 0.97 -4.11
C PRO A 111 -2.67 1.02 -5.57
N GLY A 112 -1.41 0.65 -5.81
CA GLY A 112 -0.94 0.38 -7.18
C GLY A 112 -1.66 -0.83 -7.79
N GLN A 113 -1.47 -1.00 -9.11
CA GLN A 113 -2.11 -2.04 -9.90
C GLN A 113 -1.49 -3.41 -9.64
N THR A 114 -2.34 -4.42 -9.53
CA THR A 114 -1.97 -5.82 -9.63
C THR A 114 -1.96 -6.27 -11.10
N ALA A 115 -1.42 -7.46 -11.38
CA ALA A 115 -1.24 -7.97 -12.74
C ALA A 115 -2.57 -7.96 -13.54
N GLY A 116 -2.51 -7.46 -14.77
CA GLY A 116 -3.68 -7.38 -15.65
C GLY A 116 -4.62 -6.20 -15.42
N VAL A 117 -4.34 -5.31 -14.48
CA VAL A 117 -5.05 -4.02 -14.33
C VAL A 117 -4.34 -2.97 -15.18
N THR A 118 -4.83 -2.71 -16.38
CA THR A 118 -4.10 -1.96 -17.43
C THR A 118 -4.39 -0.45 -17.50
N ALA A 119 -4.97 0.14 -16.44
CA ALA A 119 -5.14 1.59 -16.38
C ALA A 119 -3.77 2.29 -16.21
N LEU A 120 -3.34 3.08 -17.17
CA LEU A 120 -2.04 3.76 -17.17
C LEU A 120 -2.19 5.28 -17.42
N PRO A 121 -2.66 6.05 -16.43
CA PRO A 121 -2.76 7.50 -16.53
C PRO A 121 -1.39 8.15 -16.79
N LEU A 122 -1.36 9.26 -17.52
CA LEU A 122 -0.10 9.97 -17.85
C LEU A 122 0.63 10.46 -16.60
N SER A 123 -0.10 10.88 -15.55
CA SER A 123 0.49 11.29 -14.27
C SER A 123 1.23 10.14 -13.58
N THR A 124 0.65 8.92 -13.61
CA THR A 124 1.28 7.70 -13.08
C THR A 124 2.58 7.36 -13.85
N LEU A 125 2.55 7.47 -15.18
CA LEU A 125 3.75 7.26 -16.01
C LEU A 125 4.85 8.26 -15.67
N TRP A 126 4.49 9.55 -15.51
CA TRP A 126 5.45 10.59 -15.10
C TRP A 126 6.09 10.29 -13.74
N THR A 127 5.33 9.81 -12.77
CA THR A 127 5.83 9.39 -11.45
C THR A 127 6.94 8.33 -11.58
N GLY A 128 6.81 7.41 -12.53
CA GLY A 128 7.77 6.33 -12.76
C GLY A 128 9.06 6.74 -13.50
N THR A 129 9.08 7.90 -14.16
CA THR A 129 10.20 8.30 -15.03
C THR A 129 11.57 8.28 -14.34
N PRO A 130 11.75 8.67 -13.06
CA PRO A 130 13.06 8.62 -12.42
C PRO A 130 13.69 7.22 -12.39
N ILE A 131 12.86 6.19 -12.29
CA ILE A 131 13.31 4.78 -12.23
C ILE A 131 13.37 4.19 -13.64
N LEU A 132 12.31 4.34 -14.44
CA LEU A 132 12.16 3.73 -15.76
C LEU A 132 13.13 4.30 -16.79
N SER A 133 13.64 5.52 -16.62
CA SER A 133 14.63 6.13 -17.52
C SER A 133 15.98 5.38 -17.59
N ASN A 134 16.24 4.48 -16.63
CA ASN A 134 17.44 3.64 -16.61
C ASN A 134 17.08 2.15 -16.46
N PRO A 135 16.83 1.42 -17.57
CA PRO A 135 16.47 0.01 -17.51
C PRO A 135 17.59 -0.87 -16.94
N PHE A 136 18.85 -0.45 -17.04
CA PHE A 136 19.99 -1.16 -16.39
C PHE A 136 20.05 -0.93 -14.88
N GLY A 137 19.32 0.06 -14.34
CA GLY A 137 19.19 0.36 -12.93
C GLY A 137 18.15 -0.47 -12.19
N LYS A 138 17.59 -1.53 -12.78
CA LYS A 138 16.51 -2.34 -12.22
C LYS A 138 16.76 -2.80 -10.77
N ASN A 139 17.96 -3.22 -10.46
CA ASN A 139 18.31 -3.69 -9.11
C ASN A 139 18.92 -2.58 -8.22
N GLY A 140 18.82 -1.33 -8.63
CA GLY A 140 19.33 -0.19 -7.89
C GLY A 140 18.40 0.28 -6.76
N ALA A 141 18.85 1.37 -6.12
CA ALA A 141 18.07 2.13 -5.15
C ALA A 141 18.28 3.62 -5.46
N LYS A 142 17.24 4.31 -5.90
CA LYS A 142 17.32 5.69 -6.37
C LYS A 142 16.43 6.61 -5.52
N PRO A 143 16.95 7.75 -5.03
CA PRO A 143 16.13 8.72 -4.32
C PRO A 143 15.13 9.39 -5.30
N LEU A 144 13.96 9.73 -4.79
CA LEU A 144 13.04 10.62 -5.49
C LEU A 144 13.51 12.06 -5.30
N SER A 145 13.66 12.82 -6.39
CA SER A 145 14.02 14.23 -6.26
C SER A 145 12.89 15.04 -5.61
N LYS A 146 13.22 16.15 -4.94
CA LYS A 146 12.22 17.05 -4.34
C LYS A 146 11.16 17.50 -5.37
N ARG A 147 11.56 17.74 -6.63
CA ARG A 147 10.61 18.07 -7.72
C ARG A 147 9.61 16.96 -7.99
N HIS A 148 10.08 15.71 -8.09
CA HIS A 148 9.19 14.57 -8.29
C HIS A 148 8.35 14.27 -7.05
N PHE A 149 8.91 14.41 -5.87
CA PHE A 149 8.17 14.26 -4.62
C PHE A 149 7.03 15.26 -4.50
N HIS A 150 7.29 16.54 -4.85
CA HIS A 150 6.24 17.54 -4.89
C HIS A 150 5.11 17.16 -5.85
N PHE A 151 5.41 16.68 -7.05
CA PHE A 151 4.41 16.23 -8.00
C PHE A 151 3.62 15.01 -7.51
N THR A 152 4.29 14.07 -6.81
CA THR A 152 3.71 12.77 -6.42
C THR A 152 2.98 12.83 -5.08
N PHE A 153 3.59 13.45 -4.08
CA PHE A 153 3.10 13.44 -2.70
C PHE A 153 2.69 14.83 -2.18
N GLY A 154 3.19 15.89 -2.76
CA GLY A 154 3.01 17.25 -2.25
C GLY A 154 2.28 18.19 -3.23
N ASN A 155 1.50 17.67 -4.15
CA ASN A 155 0.82 18.48 -5.18
C ASN A 155 -0.30 19.39 -4.63
N ASP A 156 -0.67 19.23 -3.37
CA ASP A 156 -1.60 20.08 -2.61
C ASP A 156 -0.89 21.15 -1.76
N LEU A 157 0.44 21.13 -1.69
CA LEU A 157 1.24 21.96 -0.77
C LEU A 157 2.05 23.03 -1.49
N PRO A 158 2.37 24.15 -0.79
CA PRO A 158 3.46 25.02 -1.20
C PRO A 158 4.78 24.23 -1.30
N ARG A 159 5.64 24.63 -2.24
CA ARG A 159 6.91 23.93 -2.49
C ARG A 159 7.78 23.79 -1.24
N SER A 160 7.84 24.83 -0.42
CA SER A 160 8.64 24.84 0.83
C SER A 160 8.16 23.80 1.85
N GLU A 161 6.85 23.53 1.91
CA GLU A 161 6.28 22.52 2.81
C GLU A 161 6.50 21.12 2.25
N SER A 162 6.29 20.94 0.96
CA SER A 162 6.60 19.67 0.29
C SER A 162 8.08 19.29 0.45
N ASP A 163 9.00 20.27 0.38
CA ASP A 163 10.43 20.00 0.56
C ASP A 163 10.76 19.57 2.01
N LYS A 164 10.05 20.11 3.03
CA LYS A 164 10.18 19.63 4.42
C LYS A 164 9.70 18.18 4.58
N LEU A 165 8.56 17.84 3.98
CA LEU A 165 8.07 16.47 4.00
C LEU A 165 9.03 15.51 3.28
N TRP A 166 9.66 15.95 2.18
CA TRP A 166 10.67 15.15 1.52
C TRP A 166 11.87 14.88 2.45
N GLU A 167 12.34 15.88 3.18
CA GLU A 167 13.43 15.72 4.17
C GLU A 167 13.04 14.72 5.28
N GLU A 168 11.80 14.76 5.70
CA GLU A 168 11.33 13.95 6.83
C GLU A 168 11.03 12.50 6.49
N PHE A 169 10.48 12.22 5.30
CA PHE A 169 9.91 10.92 4.98
C PHE A 169 10.56 10.19 3.80
N ALA A 170 11.05 10.92 2.78
CA ALA A 170 11.46 10.27 1.55
C ALA A 170 12.76 9.50 1.69
N VAL A 171 12.76 8.24 1.28
CA VAL A 171 13.93 7.38 1.22
C VAL A 171 14.21 6.90 -0.21
N ASN A 172 15.31 6.18 -0.39
CA ASN A 172 15.64 5.58 -1.68
C ASN A 172 14.60 4.51 -2.06
N SER A 173 14.34 4.38 -3.36
CA SER A 173 13.43 3.37 -3.89
C SER A 173 14.04 1.98 -3.86
N TYR A 174 13.17 0.99 -3.84
CA TYR A 174 13.45 -0.37 -4.29
C TYR A 174 13.16 -0.43 -5.79
N ASN A 175 14.13 -0.12 -6.64
CA ASN A 175 13.89 0.00 -8.08
C ASN A 175 13.24 -1.27 -8.66
N ARG A 176 13.64 -2.45 -8.17
CA ARG A 176 13.10 -3.73 -8.62
C ARG A 176 11.60 -3.85 -8.35
N VAL A 177 11.12 -3.36 -7.20
CA VAL A 177 9.68 -3.29 -6.87
C VAL A 177 8.90 -2.53 -7.95
N PHE A 178 9.42 -1.37 -8.34
CA PHE A 178 8.78 -0.54 -9.36
C PHE A 178 8.76 -1.23 -10.74
N PHE A 179 9.90 -1.81 -11.18
CA PHE A 179 9.97 -2.54 -12.43
C PHE A 179 9.04 -3.78 -12.44
N GLU A 180 9.02 -4.55 -11.37
CA GLU A 180 8.15 -5.72 -11.24
C GLU A 180 6.66 -5.31 -11.27
N GLY A 181 6.28 -4.21 -10.59
CA GLY A 181 4.93 -3.67 -10.62
C GLY A 181 4.50 -3.30 -12.04
N VAL A 182 5.28 -2.46 -12.73
CA VAL A 182 4.97 -2.01 -14.09
C VAL A 182 4.92 -3.16 -15.09
N LEU A 183 5.87 -4.09 -15.05
CA LEU A 183 5.89 -5.24 -15.96
C LEU A 183 4.73 -6.20 -15.70
N SER A 184 4.29 -6.32 -14.45
CA SER A 184 3.15 -7.17 -14.08
C SER A 184 1.83 -6.66 -14.65
N VAL A 185 1.65 -5.33 -14.76
CA VAL A 185 0.43 -4.74 -15.36
C VAL A 185 0.14 -5.31 -16.75
N LEU A 186 1.20 -5.54 -17.55
CA LEU A 186 1.11 -6.06 -18.91
C LEU A 186 1.14 -7.60 -19.00
N ASN A 187 1.35 -8.29 -17.88
CA ASN A 187 1.48 -9.74 -17.83
C ASN A 187 0.58 -10.34 -16.74
N GLU A 188 -0.70 -10.48 -17.05
CA GLU A 188 -1.71 -10.91 -16.08
C GLU A 188 -1.39 -12.25 -15.41
N LYS A 189 -0.96 -13.25 -16.17
CA LYS A 189 -0.74 -14.61 -15.65
C LYS A 189 0.66 -14.86 -15.09
N GLY A 190 1.66 -14.16 -15.60
CA GLY A 190 3.07 -14.36 -15.25
C GLY A 190 3.69 -13.20 -14.47
N GLY A 191 2.92 -12.15 -14.18
CA GLY A 191 3.38 -11.00 -13.42
C GLY A 191 3.61 -11.35 -11.94
N VAL A 192 4.61 -10.73 -11.33
CA VAL A 192 4.94 -10.96 -9.90
C VAL A 192 3.79 -10.56 -8.98
N THR A 193 2.95 -9.60 -9.41
CA THR A 193 1.77 -9.14 -8.67
C THR A 193 0.48 -9.85 -9.09
N HIS A 194 0.61 -11.05 -9.67
CA HIS A 194 -0.56 -11.87 -10.02
C HIS A 194 -1.38 -12.22 -8.77
N VAL A 195 -2.70 -12.09 -8.89
CA VAL A 195 -3.69 -12.50 -7.90
C VAL A 195 -4.85 -13.20 -8.64
N ASP A 196 -5.46 -14.18 -8.01
CA ASP A 196 -6.68 -14.79 -8.51
C ASP A 196 -7.90 -13.92 -8.18
N TYR A 197 -8.32 -13.11 -9.13
CA TYR A 197 -9.50 -12.25 -8.98
C TYR A 197 -10.81 -13.03 -8.81
N SER A 198 -10.84 -14.29 -9.24
CA SER A 198 -12.03 -15.16 -9.16
C SER A 198 -12.19 -15.89 -7.84
N ARG A 199 -11.21 -15.77 -6.96
CA ARG A 199 -11.19 -16.44 -5.66
C ARG A 199 -12.45 -16.13 -4.85
N THR A 200 -13.22 -17.15 -4.49
CA THR A 200 -14.53 -17.03 -3.82
C THR A 200 -14.42 -16.93 -2.30
N ASP A 201 -13.33 -17.44 -1.72
CA ASP A 201 -13.03 -17.46 -0.28
C ASP A 201 -12.11 -16.31 0.19
N ARG A 202 -11.85 -15.33 -0.70
CA ARG A 202 -11.09 -14.14 -0.33
C ARG A 202 -11.87 -13.31 0.70
N ALA A 203 -11.22 -12.94 1.80
CA ALA A 203 -11.79 -12.01 2.76
C ALA A 203 -12.05 -10.63 2.12
N PRO A 204 -12.99 -9.83 2.67
CA PRO A 204 -13.39 -8.54 2.11
C PRO A 204 -12.23 -7.59 1.81
N LEU A 205 -12.32 -6.87 0.69
CA LEU A 205 -11.33 -5.91 0.23
C LEU A 205 -11.98 -4.53 0.01
N LEU A 206 -11.42 -3.49 0.62
CA LEU A 206 -11.76 -2.10 0.37
C LEU A 206 -10.63 -1.43 -0.43
N ILE A 207 -11.00 -0.68 -1.46
CA ILE A 207 -10.08 0.19 -2.22
C ILE A 207 -10.46 1.64 -1.95
N ILE A 208 -9.50 2.44 -1.45
CA ILE A 208 -9.65 3.87 -1.19
C ILE A 208 -8.75 4.65 -2.14
N THR A 209 -9.24 5.73 -2.76
CA THR A 209 -8.44 6.61 -3.63
C THR A 209 -8.66 8.08 -3.30
N GLY A 210 -7.69 8.93 -3.68
CA GLY A 210 -7.81 10.38 -3.64
C GLY A 210 -8.14 10.95 -5.02
N GLU A 211 -9.08 11.90 -5.07
CA GLU A 211 -9.57 12.48 -6.34
C GLU A 211 -8.45 13.14 -7.16
N ILE A 212 -7.51 13.82 -6.50
CA ILE A 212 -6.42 14.57 -7.14
C ILE A 212 -5.05 13.88 -6.95
N ASP A 213 -5.07 12.56 -6.76
CA ASP A 213 -3.86 11.73 -6.70
C ASP A 213 -3.19 11.64 -8.09
N HIS A 214 -1.93 12.05 -8.18
CA HIS A 214 -1.15 11.98 -9.42
C HIS A 214 -0.46 10.62 -9.62
N VAL A 215 -0.31 9.82 -8.56
CA VAL A 215 0.37 8.51 -8.59
C VAL A 215 -0.62 7.40 -8.92
N VAL A 216 -1.71 7.36 -8.14
CA VAL A 216 -2.81 6.39 -8.27
C VAL A 216 -4.14 7.15 -8.40
N PRO A 217 -4.40 7.80 -9.54
CA PRO A 217 -5.68 8.46 -9.79
C PRO A 217 -6.88 7.51 -9.64
N PRO A 218 -8.09 8.02 -9.37
CA PRO A 218 -9.32 7.22 -9.20
C PRO A 218 -9.51 6.15 -10.27
N ALA A 219 -9.17 6.44 -11.52
CA ALA A 219 -9.27 5.49 -12.64
C ALA A 219 -8.51 4.17 -12.41
N ILE A 220 -7.44 4.18 -11.61
CA ILE A 220 -6.71 2.96 -11.24
C ILE A 220 -7.53 2.16 -10.21
N GLY A 221 -8.03 2.82 -9.15
CA GLY A 221 -8.87 2.16 -8.14
C GLY A 221 -10.13 1.55 -8.75
N GLU A 222 -10.81 2.29 -9.62
CA GLU A 222 -11.97 1.81 -10.38
C GLU A 222 -11.64 0.60 -11.26
N ALA A 223 -10.47 0.62 -11.93
CA ALA A 223 -10.03 -0.49 -12.76
C ALA A 223 -9.72 -1.75 -11.93
N ILE A 224 -9.14 -1.59 -10.73
CA ILE A 224 -8.92 -2.69 -9.79
C ILE A 224 -10.26 -3.31 -9.39
N VAL A 225 -11.18 -2.51 -8.88
CA VAL A 225 -12.51 -2.99 -8.45
C VAL A 225 -13.28 -3.66 -9.59
N LYS A 226 -13.31 -3.02 -10.76
CA LYS A 226 -13.92 -3.59 -11.96
C LYS A 226 -13.31 -4.94 -12.37
N LYS A 227 -11.99 -5.11 -12.15
CA LYS A 227 -11.32 -6.38 -12.45
C LYS A 227 -11.82 -7.49 -11.54
N TYR A 228 -11.96 -7.24 -10.23
CA TYR A 228 -12.56 -8.19 -9.29
C TYR A 228 -14.02 -8.49 -9.63
N GLN A 229 -14.84 -7.46 -9.85
CA GLN A 229 -16.28 -7.61 -10.12
C GLN A 229 -16.58 -8.41 -11.40
N LYS A 230 -15.74 -8.27 -12.42
CA LYS A 230 -15.91 -8.99 -13.70
C LYS A 230 -15.85 -10.53 -13.57
N THR A 231 -15.25 -11.05 -12.52
CA THR A 231 -15.14 -12.50 -12.32
C THR A 231 -16.43 -13.14 -11.83
N GLY A 232 -17.37 -12.34 -11.29
CA GLY A 232 -18.58 -12.85 -10.64
C GLY A 232 -18.33 -13.53 -9.29
N SER A 233 -17.12 -13.38 -8.71
CA SER A 233 -16.83 -13.88 -7.37
C SER A 233 -17.75 -13.20 -6.33
N PRO A 234 -18.31 -13.97 -5.36
CA PRO A 234 -19.09 -13.42 -4.26
C PRO A 234 -18.25 -12.69 -3.22
N ALA A 235 -16.93 -12.76 -3.30
CA ALA A 235 -16.01 -12.10 -2.36
C ALA A 235 -16.18 -10.58 -2.45
N VAL A 236 -16.50 -9.95 -1.32
CA VAL A 236 -16.77 -8.50 -1.24
C VAL A 236 -15.59 -7.68 -1.73
N VAL A 237 -15.87 -6.69 -2.59
CA VAL A 237 -14.93 -5.64 -2.97
C VAL A 237 -15.67 -4.31 -3.03
N ASP A 238 -15.25 -3.36 -2.21
CA ASP A 238 -15.83 -2.02 -2.10
C ASP A 238 -14.85 -0.94 -2.55
N TYR A 239 -15.39 0.23 -2.90
CA TYR A 239 -14.64 1.36 -3.40
C TYR A 239 -15.08 2.68 -2.76
N LYS A 240 -14.10 3.51 -2.39
CA LYS A 240 -14.34 4.85 -1.87
C LYS A 240 -13.33 5.84 -2.44
N THR A 241 -13.79 6.92 -3.03
CA THR A 241 -12.95 8.06 -3.42
C THR A 241 -13.18 9.24 -2.47
N TYR A 242 -12.09 9.90 -2.07
CA TYR A 242 -12.14 11.09 -1.22
C TYR A 242 -11.83 12.35 -2.04
N PRO A 243 -12.75 13.34 -2.07
CA PRO A 243 -12.54 14.60 -2.77
C PRO A 243 -11.34 15.39 -2.23
N GLY A 244 -10.60 16.06 -3.11
CA GLY A 244 -9.47 16.92 -2.76
C GLY A 244 -8.28 16.22 -2.11
N ARG A 245 -8.22 14.87 -2.14
CA ARG A 245 -7.12 14.10 -1.57
C ARG A 245 -6.09 13.73 -2.63
N THR A 246 -4.81 13.88 -2.26
CA THR A 246 -3.64 13.51 -3.06
C THR A 246 -3.19 12.09 -2.76
N HIS A 247 -2.02 11.66 -3.28
CA HIS A 247 -1.40 10.37 -2.91
C HIS A 247 -1.04 10.28 -1.42
N ARG A 248 -1.04 11.41 -0.71
CA ARG A 248 -0.73 11.54 0.71
C ARG A 248 -1.95 11.36 1.63
N LEU A 249 -2.97 10.61 1.22
CA LEU A 249 -4.21 10.37 1.99
C LEU A 249 -3.95 9.96 3.45
N VAL A 250 -2.86 9.26 3.70
CA VAL A 250 -2.52 8.74 5.04
C VAL A 250 -1.97 9.81 5.99
N SER A 251 -1.64 11.00 5.49
CA SER A 251 -1.03 12.08 6.27
C SER A 251 -1.47 13.49 5.87
N GLN A 252 -2.35 13.64 4.88
CA GLN A 252 -2.94 14.93 4.50
C GLN A 252 -3.96 15.35 5.57
N ASP A 253 -4.08 16.64 5.86
CA ASP A 253 -5.02 17.16 6.87
C ASP A 253 -6.42 16.55 6.70
N GLY A 254 -7.01 16.04 7.78
CA GLY A 254 -8.26 15.28 7.78
C GLY A 254 -8.09 13.79 7.40
N TRP A 255 -6.86 13.25 7.50
CA TRP A 255 -6.57 11.81 7.36
C TRP A 255 -7.36 10.96 8.35
N GLU A 256 -7.77 11.53 9.48
CA GLU A 256 -8.52 10.85 10.55
C GLU A 256 -9.83 10.26 10.02
N GLU A 257 -10.55 11.00 9.18
CA GLU A 257 -11.79 10.52 8.55
C GLU A 257 -11.55 9.27 7.73
N ILE A 258 -10.44 9.23 6.99
CA ILE A 258 -10.08 8.09 6.14
C ILE A 258 -9.68 6.89 7.00
N ALA A 259 -8.92 7.15 8.06
CA ALA A 259 -8.48 6.12 9.00
C ALA A 259 -9.68 5.47 9.72
N ASP A 260 -10.61 6.29 10.22
CA ASP A 260 -11.80 5.81 10.93
C ASP A 260 -12.70 5.00 9.99
N TYR A 261 -12.94 5.49 8.78
CA TYR A 261 -13.72 4.77 7.78
C TYR A 261 -13.08 3.42 7.42
N ALA A 262 -11.76 3.39 7.21
CA ALA A 262 -11.04 2.16 6.91
C ALA A 262 -11.14 1.15 8.06
N LEU A 263 -11.00 1.60 9.31
CA LEU A 263 -11.10 0.76 10.48
C LEU A 263 -12.53 0.23 10.68
N GLU A 264 -13.53 1.09 10.60
CA GLU A 264 -14.94 0.73 10.77
C GLU A 264 -15.37 -0.29 9.71
N TRP A 265 -15.04 0.00 8.44
CA TRP A 265 -15.35 -0.91 7.34
C TRP A 265 -14.68 -2.28 7.55
N ALA A 266 -13.38 -2.30 7.85
CA ALA A 266 -12.63 -3.55 8.00
C ALA A 266 -13.10 -4.37 9.20
N THR A 267 -13.39 -3.75 10.34
CA THR A 267 -13.86 -4.45 11.54
C THR A 267 -15.27 -5.00 11.36
N THR A 268 -16.17 -4.26 10.72
CA THR A 268 -17.53 -4.70 10.42
C THR A 268 -17.53 -5.94 9.51
N HIS A 269 -16.73 -5.91 8.44
CA HIS A 269 -16.66 -7.03 7.50
C HIS A 269 -15.89 -8.23 8.04
N ALA A 270 -14.87 -8.02 8.89
CA ALA A 270 -14.19 -9.11 9.59
C ALA A 270 -15.13 -9.87 10.54
N ALA A 271 -15.96 -9.16 11.31
CA ALA A 271 -16.92 -9.76 12.22
C ALA A 271 -17.99 -10.60 11.48
N ALA A 272 -18.44 -10.14 10.32
CA ALA A 272 -19.41 -10.88 9.49
C ALA A 272 -18.85 -12.22 8.97
N GLN A 273 -17.56 -12.30 8.68
CA GLN A 273 -16.91 -13.55 8.25
C GLN A 273 -16.82 -14.58 9.36
N VAL A 274 -16.49 -14.17 10.57
CA VAL A 274 -16.42 -15.05 11.74
C VAL A 274 -17.80 -15.63 12.09
N SER A 275 -18.88 -14.89 11.82
CA SER A 275 -20.26 -15.33 12.08
C SER A 275 -20.81 -16.30 11.03
N ALA A 276 -20.18 -16.38 9.86
CA ALA A 276 -20.60 -17.20 8.73
C ALA A 276 -19.80 -18.51 8.56
N SER A 277 -18.71 -18.66 9.35
CA SER A 277 -17.84 -19.85 9.39
C SER A 277 -18.22 -20.76 10.56
#